data_9499a874b9dea75e0fdd0b3243d77c09
#
_entry.id   9499a874b9dea75e0fdd0b3243d77c09
#
_cell.length_a   1.000
_cell.length_b   1.000
_cell.length_c   1.000
_cell.angle_alpha   90.00
_cell.angle_beta   90.00
_cell.angle_gamma   90.00
#
_symmetry.space_group_name_H-M   'P 1'
#
loop_
_entity.id
_entity.type
_entity.pdbx_description
1 polymer ?
#
loop_
_entity_poly.entity_id
_entity_poly.type
_entity_poly.pdbx_seq_one_letter_code
_entity_poly.pdbx_strand_id
1 'polypeptide(L)'
;MSNKSDETSSEKKHTFTEHKLHHDADPSKERIYMDYNATTPLEPEVIQAVSEALRDAWGNPSSNYVAGAMAKDIINQSRQNVARMVGGKAEDIVFTSGGTEANNLVLHTALEHFRKTCRAAGEDHLNGSSGLPHIITSNVEHDSIKLAAERLQMDGKADVTFVSVSKVTARVDVEDVMAAVHPNTCLISVMLANNETGVIMPVQEICQKVKMLNKQQERLRILLHTDAAQALGKIHVDVQELGVDFLTIVGHKFYGPRIGALFVNGPGTETPLYPMLFGGGQERNFRPGTENTPMIAGLGKAAELVTSNLPHYQSHMENVKEYLEEQLQSVFKDKIHFNSHYPDSAVLPNTSNVSILGPALQGWRVLSRCRRLLASVGAACHTASGNRPSHVLLSCGVASAVAANALRLSVGRGTSKEDVDAVVEDLRDTVQLLELKN
;
A
#
# COMPACT_ATOMS: atom_id res chain seq x y z
N MET A 1 21.89 19.24 -65.80
CA MET A 1 20.97 20.26 -65.30
C MET A 1 20.09 19.54 -64.31
N SER A 2 20.50 19.39 -63.07
CA SER A 2 20.38 20.20 -61.86
C SER A 2 18.93 20.53 -61.56
N ASN A 3 18.44 19.89 -60.51
CA ASN A 3 17.88 20.61 -59.35
C ASN A 3 17.72 19.66 -58.14
N LYS A 4 18.46 20.01 -57.11
CA LYS A 4 18.29 19.54 -55.74
C LYS A 4 17.11 20.29 -55.14
N SER A 5 16.24 19.61 -54.44
CA SER A 5 15.33 20.22 -53.49
C SER A 5 15.68 19.69 -52.09
N ASP A 6 16.17 20.61 -51.24
CA ASP A 6 16.46 20.40 -49.83
C ASP A 6 15.14 20.25 -49.05
N GLU A 7 14.94 19.11 -48.39
CA GLU A 7 13.95 18.98 -47.34
C GLU A 7 14.64 19.16 -45.98
N THR A 8 14.43 20.31 -45.38
CA THR A 8 14.83 20.62 -44.02
C THR A 8 13.83 19.96 -43.03
N SER A 9 14.28 18.89 -42.38
CA SER A 9 13.56 18.32 -41.22
C SER A 9 13.72 19.24 -40.02
N SER A 10 12.62 19.87 -39.58
CA SER A 10 12.56 20.64 -38.37
C SER A 10 12.48 19.69 -37.16
N GLU A 11 13.57 19.48 -36.46
CA GLU A 11 13.59 18.87 -35.13
C GLU A 11 12.85 19.78 -34.14
N LYS A 12 11.66 19.35 -33.74
CA LYS A 12 10.97 19.95 -32.59
C LYS A 12 11.69 19.51 -31.30
N LYS A 13 12.57 20.35 -30.80
CA LYS A 13 13.11 20.26 -29.43
C LYS A 13 11.94 20.46 -28.46
N HIS A 14 11.53 19.40 -27.80
CA HIS A 14 10.70 19.50 -26.61
C HIS A 14 11.56 20.10 -25.48
N THR A 15 11.43 21.39 -25.27
CA THR A 15 11.93 22.05 -24.07
C THR A 15 11.05 21.64 -22.88
N PHE A 16 11.60 20.81 -22.00
CA PHE A 16 11.05 20.64 -20.66
C PHE A 16 11.12 22.01 -19.98
N THR A 17 9.96 22.61 -19.73
CA THR A 17 9.86 23.77 -18.85
C THR A 17 10.16 23.30 -17.44
N GLU A 18 11.36 23.61 -16.95
CA GLU A 18 11.69 23.53 -15.52
C GLU A 18 10.72 24.47 -14.77
N HIS A 19 9.74 23.89 -14.09
CA HIS A 19 9.03 24.60 -13.05
C HIS A 19 10.04 24.88 -11.93
N LYS A 20 10.68 26.02 -11.97
CA LYS A 20 11.44 26.57 -10.84
C LYS A 20 10.47 26.80 -9.69
N LEU A 21 10.38 25.84 -8.80
CA LEU A 21 9.89 26.07 -7.44
C LEU A 21 10.90 27.02 -6.80
N HIS A 22 10.57 28.31 -6.78
CA HIS A 22 11.32 29.29 -6.00
C HIS A 22 11.10 28.96 -4.51
N HIS A 23 11.97 28.15 -3.97
CA HIS A 23 12.15 28.03 -2.54
C HIS A 23 13.28 28.97 -2.14
N ASP A 24 12.90 30.16 -1.62
CA ASP A 24 13.74 30.95 -0.73
C ASP A 24 13.82 30.22 0.63
N ALA A 25 14.29 28.97 0.62
CA ALA A 25 14.53 28.19 1.82
C ALA A 25 15.91 28.57 2.33
N ASP A 26 15.96 29.03 3.57
CA ASP A 26 17.22 29.14 4.30
C ASP A 26 17.89 27.74 4.30
N PRO A 27 19.02 27.55 3.60
CA PRO A 27 19.65 26.23 3.47
C PRO A 27 20.21 25.71 4.79
N SER A 28 20.19 26.51 5.87
CA SER A 28 20.66 26.13 7.21
C SER A 28 19.60 25.37 8.03
N LYS A 29 18.33 25.31 7.59
CA LYS A 29 17.27 24.58 8.29
C LYS A 29 17.05 23.23 7.65
N GLU A 30 17.43 22.15 8.34
CA GLU A 30 17.22 20.78 7.93
C GLU A 30 15.73 20.48 7.73
N ARG A 31 15.38 19.80 6.62
CA ARG A 31 14.01 19.38 6.33
C ARG A 31 13.69 18.09 7.07
N ILE A 32 12.50 18.03 7.63
CA ILE A 32 12.02 16.92 8.46
C ILE A 32 10.98 16.13 7.68
N TYR A 33 11.25 14.85 7.46
CA TYR A 33 10.39 13.95 6.71
C TYR A 33 9.35 13.31 7.62
N MET A 34 8.06 13.59 7.36
CA MET A 34 6.91 13.00 8.05
C MET A 34 5.89 12.42 7.04
N ASP A 35 6.37 11.77 5.97
CA ASP A 35 5.52 11.11 4.97
C ASP A 35 5.90 9.61 4.80
N TYR A 36 6.20 8.94 5.91
CA TYR A 36 6.61 7.53 5.92
C TYR A 36 5.55 6.57 5.39
N ASN A 37 4.29 6.96 5.33
CA ASN A 37 3.24 6.19 4.66
C ASN A 37 3.32 6.28 3.12
N ALA A 38 3.94 7.31 2.55
CA ALA A 38 4.20 7.37 1.11
C ALA A 38 5.33 6.43 0.70
N THR A 39 6.46 6.51 1.39
CA THR A 39 7.64 5.65 1.22
C THR A 39 8.57 5.82 2.41
N THR A 40 9.50 4.90 2.61
CA THR A 40 10.55 5.02 3.63
C THR A 40 11.93 5.10 2.99
N PRO A 41 12.93 5.74 3.63
CA PRO A 41 14.32 5.53 3.26
C PRO A 41 14.70 4.05 3.46
N LEU A 42 15.77 3.60 2.82
CA LEU A 42 16.29 2.25 3.11
C LEU A 42 17.13 2.29 4.38
N GLU A 43 17.04 1.22 5.19
CA GLU A 43 17.99 1.03 6.30
C GLU A 43 19.41 0.79 5.76
N PRO A 44 20.47 1.24 6.49
CA PRO A 44 21.84 1.02 6.07
C PRO A 44 22.19 -0.43 5.78
N GLU A 45 21.70 -1.36 6.59
CA GLU A 45 21.90 -2.81 6.42
C GLU A 45 21.19 -3.34 5.17
N VAL A 46 20.08 -2.72 4.79
CA VAL A 46 19.36 -3.04 3.53
C VAL A 46 20.16 -2.56 2.33
N ILE A 47 20.72 -1.33 2.39
CA ILE A 47 21.60 -0.79 1.33
C ILE A 47 22.82 -1.70 1.17
N GLN A 48 23.42 -2.14 2.28
CA GLN A 48 24.54 -3.05 2.27
C GLN A 48 24.19 -4.37 1.60
N ALA A 49 23.06 -5.02 1.99
CA ALA A 49 22.62 -6.30 1.40
C ALA A 49 22.35 -6.19 -0.10
N VAL A 50 21.76 -5.08 -0.56
CA VAL A 50 21.57 -4.80 -2.00
C VAL A 50 22.91 -4.66 -2.71
N SER A 51 23.85 -3.91 -2.14
CA SER A 51 25.17 -3.64 -2.73
C SER A 51 26.03 -4.91 -2.82
N GLU A 52 25.99 -5.74 -1.79
CA GLU A 52 26.67 -7.04 -1.77
C GLU A 52 26.08 -7.98 -2.83
N ALA A 53 24.77 -8.07 -2.93
CA ALA A 53 24.12 -8.92 -3.93
C ALA A 53 24.40 -8.44 -5.36
N LEU A 54 24.47 -7.13 -5.61
CA LEU A 54 24.88 -6.58 -6.91
C LEU A 54 26.31 -6.98 -7.30
N ARG A 55 27.23 -7.01 -6.34
CA ARG A 55 28.63 -7.30 -6.57
C ARG A 55 28.89 -8.81 -6.66
N ASP A 56 28.30 -9.59 -5.75
CA ASP A 56 28.73 -10.96 -5.47
C ASP A 56 27.73 -12.01 -6.00
N ALA A 57 26.43 -11.66 -6.16
CA ALA A 57 25.35 -12.56 -6.57
C ALA A 57 24.67 -12.13 -7.88
N TRP A 58 25.47 -11.67 -8.83
CA TRP A 58 25.02 -11.18 -10.15
C TRP A 58 24.60 -12.29 -11.11
N GLY A 59 24.89 -13.57 -10.78
CA GLY A 59 24.60 -14.71 -11.64
C GLY A 59 23.09 -14.96 -11.82
N ASN A 60 22.72 -15.56 -12.95
CA ASN A 60 21.32 -15.95 -13.18
C ASN A 60 20.94 -17.11 -12.22
N PRO A 61 19.92 -16.96 -11.36
CA PRO A 61 19.52 -17.97 -10.37
C PRO A 61 19.07 -19.32 -11.00
N SER A 62 18.73 -19.32 -12.28
CA SER A 62 18.38 -20.55 -13.02
C SER A 62 19.58 -21.34 -13.50
N SER A 63 20.80 -20.80 -13.40
CA SER A 63 22.02 -21.47 -13.83
C SER A 63 22.59 -22.37 -12.75
N ASN A 64 23.09 -23.54 -13.15
CA ASN A 64 23.58 -24.57 -12.21
C ASN A 64 25.06 -24.39 -11.78
N TYR A 65 25.76 -23.37 -12.27
CA TYR A 65 27.13 -23.06 -11.86
C TYR A 65 27.17 -22.12 -10.66
N VAL A 66 28.34 -21.97 -10.04
CA VAL A 66 28.55 -21.28 -8.75
C VAL A 66 27.87 -19.91 -8.68
N ALA A 67 28.02 -19.05 -9.70
CA ALA A 67 27.43 -17.72 -9.69
C ALA A 67 25.89 -17.75 -9.64
N GLY A 68 25.25 -18.72 -10.34
CA GLY A 68 23.80 -18.89 -10.28
C GLY A 68 23.34 -19.46 -8.95
N ALA A 69 24.08 -20.43 -8.39
CA ALA A 69 23.79 -21.01 -7.09
C ALA A 69 23.83 -19.95 -5.97
N MET A 70 24.84 -19.06 -5.95
CA MET A 70 24.93 -17.96 -4.99
C MET A 70 23.71 -17.04 -5.04
N ALA A 71 23.27 -16.66 -6.23
CA ALA A 71 22.07 -15.82 -6.40
C ALA A 71 20.82 -16.55 -5.90
N LYS A 72 20.68 -17.84 -6.21
CA LYS A 72 19.56 -18.68 -5.76
C LYS A 72 19.52 -18.81 -4.23
N ASP A 73 20.68 -18.98 -3.59
CA ASP A 73 20.76 -19.09 -2.12
C ASP A 73 20.31 -17.78 -1.43
N ILE A 74 20.71 -16.64 -1.94
CA ILE A 74 20.25 -15.32 -1.45
C ILE A 74 18.74 -15.17 -1.61
N ILE A 75 18.19 -15.56 -2.76
CA ILE A 75 16.74 -15.52 -3.00
C ILE A 75 16.01 -16.41 -2.01
N ASN A 76 16.50 -17.63 -1.78
CA ASN A 76 15.88 -18.58 -0.85
C ASN A 76 15.95 -18.08 0.61
N GLN A 77 17.08 -17.53 1.05
CA GLN A 77 17.23 -16.95 2.37
C GLN A 77 16.30 -15.75 2.56
N SER A 78 16.22 -14.88 1.56
CA SER A 78 15.33 -13.72 1.58
C SER A 78 13.86 -14.13 1.66
N ARG A 79 13.48 -15.18 0.94
CA ARG A 79 12.14 -15.78 0.96
C ARG A 79 11.78 -16.29 2.36
N GLN A 80 12.72 -16.94 3.05
CA GLN A 80 12.53 -17.39 4.43
C GLN A 80 12.33 -16.22 5.39
N ASN A 81 13.10 -15.15 5.23
CA ASN A 81 12.99 -13.96 6.09
C ASN A 81 11.63 -13.26 5.89
N VAL A 82 11.18 -13.11 4.63
CA VAL A 82 9.86 -12.53 4.32
C VAL A 82 8.74 -13.41 4.88
N ALA A 83 8.84 -14.73 4.71
CA ALA A 83 7.86 -15.66 5.24
C ALA A 83 7.76 -15.57 6.78
N ARG A 84 8.91 -15.55 7.46
CA ARG A 84 8.95 -15.43 8.93
C ARG A 84 8.32 -14.13 9.43
N MET A 85 8.52 -13.02 8.71
CA MET A 85 7.95 -11.71 9.07
C MET A 85 6.41 -11.75 9.11
N VAL A 86 5.77 -12.60 8.32
CA VAL A 86 4.31 -12.68 8.21
C VAL A 86 3.73 -13.98 8.83
N GLY A 87 4.53 -14.81 9.52
CA GLY A 87 4.06 -16.07 10.12
C GLY A 87 3.74 -17.19 9.10
N GLY A 88 4.30 -17.09 7.86
CA GLY A 88 4.11 -18.05 6.79
C GLY A 88 5.33 -18.96 6.57
N LYS A 89 5.26 -19.79 5.52
CA LYS A 89 6.35 -20.67 5.06
C LYS A 89 7.01 -20.06 3.82
N ALA A 90 8.28 -20.47 3.56
CA ALA A 90 9.01 -19.97 2.38
C ALA A 90 8.29 -20.29 1.06
N GLU A 91 7.70 -21.45 0.94
CA GLU A 91 6.92 -21.86 -0.24
C GLU A 91 5.66 -21.01 -0.48
N ASP A 92 5.18 -20.29 0.53
CA ASP A 92 4.01 -19.43 0.43
C ASP A 92 4.33 -18.04 -0.17
N ILE A 93 5.62 -17.70 -0.33
CA ILE A 93 6.03 -16.39 -0.83
C ILE A 93 6.30 -16.44 -2.33
N VAL A 94 5.74 -15.48 -3.06
CA VAL A 94 6.00 -15.21 -4.49
C VAL A 94 6.46 -13.77 -4.63
N PHE A 95 7.67 -13.54 -5.15
CA PHE A 95 8.20 -12.20 -5.36
C PHE A 95 7.52 -11.52 -6.56
N THR A 96 7.23 -10.23 -6.41
CA THR A 96 6.61 -9.37 -7.43
C THR A 96 7.39 -8.06 -7.56
N SER A 97 7.11 -7.26 -8.57
CA SER A 97 7.75 -5.95 -8.74
C SER A 97 7.30 -4.93 -7.68
N GLY A 98 6.19 -5.18 -6.98
CA GLY A 98 5.63 -4.29 -5.97
C GLY A 98 4.18 -4.64 -5.64
N GLY A 99 3.57 -3.86 -4.75
CA GLY A 99 2.18 -4.09 -4.29
C GLY A 99 1.16 -4.04 -5.43
N THR A 100 1.33 -3.16 -6.39
CA THR A 100 0.42 -3.06 -7.54
C THR A 100 0.37 -4.36 -8.34
N GLU A 101 1.51 -4.99 -8.61
CA GLU A 101 1.55 -6.30 -9.27
C GLU A 101 0.91 -7.38 -8.40
N ALA A 102 1.24 -7.42 -7.09
CA ALA A 102 0.68 -8.40 -6.17
C ALA A 102 -0.86 -8.30 -6.11
N ASN A 103 -1.41 -7.10 -5.93
CA ASN A 103 -2.86 -6.85 -5.89
C ASN A 103 -3.55 -7.25 -7.20
N ASN A 104 -2.98 -6.89 -8.35
CA ASN A 104 -3.53 -7.28 -9.66
C ASN A 104 -3.46 -8.80 -9.89
N LEU A 105 -2.41 -9.48 -9.41
CA LEU A 105 -2.26 -10.94 -9.51
C LEU A 105 -3.37 -11.66 -8.71
N VAL A 106 -3.75 -11.12 -7.55
CA VAL A 106 -4.87 -11.66 -6.76
C VAL A 106 -6.19 -11.51 -7.52
N LEU A 107 -6.49 -10.31 -8.02
CA LEU A 107 -7.72 -10.06 -8.81
C LEU A 107 -7.78 -10.98 -10.04
N HIS A 108 -6.69 -11.06 -10.79
CA HIS A 108 -6.57 -11.97 -11.94
C HIS A 108 -6.82 -13.43 -11.53
N THR A 109 -6.19 -13.87 -10.46
CA THR A 109 -6.33 -15.25 -9.97
C THR A 109 -7.77 -15.58 -9.59
N ALA A 110 -8.46 -14.68 -8.89
CA ALA A 110 -9.84 -14.89 -8.48
C ALA A 110 -10.78 -15.06 -9.70
N LEU A 111 -10.62 -14.23 -10.72
CA LEU A 111 -11.41 -14.32 -11.95
C LEU A 111 -11.12 -15.62 -12.72
N GLU A 112 -9.85 -15.99 -12.86
CA GLU A 112 -9.48 -17.23 -13.54
C GLU A 112 -9.96 -18.47 -12.77
N HIS A 113 -9.89 -18.44 -11.44
CA HIS A 113 -10.41 -19.51 -10.59
C HIS A 113 -11.91 -19.69 -10.78
N PHE A 114 -12.68 -18.60 -10.73
CA PHE A 114 -14.12 -18.61 -10.99
C PHE A 114 -14.43 -19.26 -12.35
N ARG A 115 -13.81 -18.75 -13.42
CA ARG A 115 -14.03 -19.25 -14.79
C ARG A 115 -13.70 -20.72 -14.95
N LYS A 116 -12.59 -21.20 -14.36
CA LYS A 116 -12.20 -22.61 -14.44
C LYS A 116 -13.14 -23.52 -13.66
N THR A 117 -13.61 -23.07 -12.49
CA THR A 117 -14.55 -23.83 -11.66
C THR A 117 -15.91 -23.98 -12.35
N CYS A 118 -16.45 -22.90 -12.91
CA CYS A 118 -17.72 -22.97 -13.64
C CYS A 118 -17.62 -23.86 -14.89
N ARG A 119 -16.52 -23.78 -15.66
CA ARG A 119 -16.29 -24.68 -16.80
C ARG A 119 -16.24 -26.14 -16.37
N ALA A 120 -15.58 -26.44 -15.25
CA ALA A 120 -15.52 -27.81 -14.72
C ALA A 120 -16.90 -28.33 -14.27
N ALA A 121 -17.80 -27.43 -13.82
CA ALA A 121 -19.18 -27.74 -13.48
C ALA A 121 -20.12 -27.87 -14.70
N GLY A 122 -19.61 -27.65 -15.92
CA GLY A 122 -20.43 -27.70 -17.16
C GLY A 122 -21.27 -26.44 -17.40
N GLU A 123 -21.01 -25.37 -16.68
CA GLU A 123 -21.69 -24.08 -16.87
C GLU A 123 -20.96 -23.29 -17.97
N ASP A 124 -21.65 -23.11 -19.10
CA ASP A 124 -21.08 -22.43 -20.28
C ASP A 124 -21.27 -20.90 -20.13
N HIS A 125 -20.19 -20.18 -19.84
CA HIS A 125 -20.20 -18.73 -19.73
C HIS A 125 -20.53 -17.99 -21.02
N LEU A 126 -20.39 -18.65 -22.17
CA LEU A 126 -20.71 -18.06 -23.48
C LEU A 126 -22.21 -17.85 -23.68
N ASN A 127 -23.06 -18.55 -22.93
CA ASN A 127 -24.53 -18.49 -23.04
C ASN A 127 -25.19 -17.68 -21.90
N GLY A 128 -24.41 -16.96 -21.04
CA GLY A 128 -24.97 -16.07 -20.04
C GLY A 128 -25.66 -16.74 -18.82
N SER A 129 -25.51 -18.07 -18.65
CA SER A 129 -26.24 -18.82 -17.63
C SER A 129 -25.58 -18.79 -16.24
N SER A 130 -24.27 -18.52 -16.12
CA SER A 130 -23.57 -18.56 -14.83
C SER A 130 -23.25 -17.19 -14.22
N GLY A 131 -23.55 -16.08 -14.88
CA GLY A 131 -23.30 -14.73 -14.38
C GLY A 131 -21.81 -14.34 -14.34
N LEU A 132 -21.52 -13.10 -13.97
CA LEU A 132 -20.14 -12.59 -13.81
C LEU A 132 -19.54 -13.00 -12.45
N PRO A 133 -18.20 -13.22 -12.36
CA PRO A 133 -17.53 -13.33 -11.07
C PRO A 133 -17.73 -12.06 -10.27
N HIS A 134 -17.96 -12.20 -8.97
CA HIS A 134 -18.21 -11.08 -8.08
C HIS A 134 -17.06 -10.89 -7.09
N ILE A 135 -16.66 -9.63 -6.91
CA ILE A 135 -15.59 -9.19 -5.98
C ILE A 135 -16.22 -8.25 -4.95
N ILE A 136 -15.91 -8.48 -3.68
CA ILE A 136 -16.22 -7.56 -2.58
C ILE A 136 -14.94 -6.89 -2.13
N THR A 137 -14.96 -5.55 -2.02
CA THR A 137 -13.84 -4.76 -1.51
C THR A 137 -14.35 -3.54 -0.75
N SER A 138 -13.46 -2.80 -0.04
CA SER A 138 -13.89 -1.58 0.64
C SER A 138 -13.87 -0.35 -0.27
N ASN A 139 -14.63 0.67 0.07
CA ASN A 139 -14.64 1.95 -0.66
C ASN A 139 -13.44 2.86 -0.32
N VAL A 140 -12.49 2.39 0.53
CA VAL A 140 -11.29 3.13 0.98
C VAL A 140 -9.98 2.43 0.60
N GLU A 141 -10.03 1.47 -0.32
CA GLU A 141 -8.85 0.75 -0.81
C GLU A 141 -7.85 1.65 -1.54
N HIS A 142 -6.61 1.19 -1.56
CA HIS A 142 -5.59 1.80 -2.43
C HIS A 142 -5.95 1.64 -3.91
N ASP A 143 -5.54 2.60 -4.74
CA ASP A 143 -5.83 2.64 -6.20
C ASP A 143 -5.45 1.33 -6.93
N SER A 144 -4.46 0.58 -6.47
CA SER A 144 -4.07 -0.71 -7.06
C SER A 144 -5.11 -1.82 -6.90
N ILE A 145 -6.07 -1.68 -5.97
CA ILE A 145 -7.27 -2.52 -5.87
C ILE A 145 -8.46 -1.78 -6.46
N LYS A 146 -8.73 -0.55 -6.01
CA LYS A 146 -9.92 0.22 -6.38
C LYS A 146 -10.03 0.41 -7.89
N LEU A 147 -9.02 1.01 -8.53
CA LEU A 147 -9.07 1.28 -9.97
C LEU A 147 -9.01 -0.01 -10.82
N ALA A 148 -8.31 -1.04 -10.33
CA ALA A 148 -8.30 -2.33 -11.00
C ALA A 148 -9.67 -3.01 -10.96
N ALA A 149 -10.36 -2.98 -9.82
CA ALA A 149 -11.73 -3.51 -9.66
C ALA A 149 -12.74 -2.71 -10.50
N GLU A 150 -12.68 -1.36 -10.45
CA GLU A 150 -13.51 -0.48 -11.30
C GLU A 150 -13.28 -0.78 -12.79
N ARG A 151 -12.05 -1.02 -13.21
CA ARG A 151 -11.73 -1.38 -14.59
C ARG A 151 -12.35 -2.72 -15.00
N LEU A 152 -12.26 -3.74 -14.13
CA LEU A 152 -12.88 -5.04 -14.37
C LEU A 152 -14.41 -4.92 -14.52
N GLN A 153 -15.05 -4.08 -13.72
CA GLN A 153 -16.48 -3.80 -13.79
C GLN A 153 -16.84 -3.08 -15.11
N MET A 154 -16.11 -2.01 -15.46
CA MET A 154 -16.34 -1.28 -16.72
C MET A 154 -16.15 -2.14 -17.97
N ASP A 155 -15.21 -3.08 -17.94
CA ASP A 155 -14.96 -4.04 -19.03
C ASP A 155 -15.99 -5.18 -19.06
N GLY A 156 -16.95 -5.25 -18.15
CA GLY A 156 -17.92 -6.35 -18.04
C GLY A 156 -17.26 -7.71 -17.70
N LYS A 157 -16.12 -7.69 -17.00
CA LYS A 157 -15.35 -8.89 -16.63
C LYS A 157 -15.66 -9.40 -15.24
N ALA A 158 -16.17 -8.54 -14.35
CA ALA A 158 -16.60 -8.87 -12.99
C ALA A 158 -17.67 -7.88 -12.51
N ASP A 159 -18.52 -8.33 -11.60
CA ASP A 159 -19.31 -7.47 -10.74
C ASP A 159 -18.50 -7.09 -9.50
N VAL A 160 -18.64 -5.87 -9.01
CA VAL A 160 -17.88 -5.38 -7.84
C VAL A 160 -18.79 -4.68 -6.85
N THR A 161 -18.72 -5.10 -5.60
CA THR A 161 -19.35 -4.39 -4.48
C THR A 161 -18.29 -3.69 -3.65
N PHE A 162 -18.36 -2.34 -3.60
CA PHE A 162 -17.56 -1.53 -2.71
C PHE A 162 -18.33 -1.31 -1.40
N VAL A 163 -17.98 -2.08 -0.36
CA VAL A 163 -18.57 -1.93 0.98
C VAL A 163 -18.12 -0.63 1.59
N SER A 164 -19.07 0.17 2.05
CA SER A 164 -18.74 1.46 2.72
C SER A 164 -18.19 1.24 4.11
N VAL A 165 -17.18 2.03 4.49
CA VAL A 165 -16.76 2.09 5.89
C VAL A 165 -17.80 2.85 6.73
N SER A 166 -17.92 2.48 8.00
CA SER A 166 -18.73 3.19 8.98
C SER A 166 -18.21 4.61 9.18
N LYS A 167 -19.10 5.58 9.19
CA LYS A 167 -18.74 6.98 9.52
C LYS A 167 -18.41 7.20 11.00
N VAL A 168 -18.70 6.22 11.85
CA VAL A 168 -18.40 6.25 13.29
C VAL A 168 -17.05 5.65 13.59
N THR A 169 -16.74 4.49 12.99
CA THR A 169 -15.51 3.73 13.28
C THR A 169 -14.46 3.81 12.17
N ALA A 170 -14.81 4.34 10.99
CA ALA A 170 -14.00 4.32 9.76
C ALA A 170 -13.53 2.91 9.33
N ARG A 171 -14.13 1.85 9.88
CA ARG A 171 -13.90 0.43 9.53
C ARG A 171 -15.05 -0.07 8.65
N VAL A 172 -14.78 -1.07 7.82
CA VAL A 172 -15.87 -1.87 7.24
C VAL A 172 -16.60 -2.62 8.35
N ASP A 173 -17.92 -2.69 8.28
CA ASP A 173 -18.69 -3.56 9.14
C ASP A 173 -18.62 -4.99 8.61
N VAL A 174 -18.36 -5.95 9.48
CA VAL A 174 -18.26 -7.36 9.10
C VAL A 174 -19.59 -7.89 8.57
N GLU A 175 -20.72 -7.45 9.15
CA GLU A 175 -22.06 -7.86 8.70
C GLU A 175 -22.39 -7.29 7.32
N ASP A 176 -21.95 -6.04 7.01
CA ASP A 176 -22.14 -5.44 5.70
C ASP A 176 -21.34 -6.20 4.62
N VAL A 177 -20.11 -6.64 4.94
CA VAL A 177 -19.30 -7.49 4.06
C VAL A 177 -20.01 -8.82 3.82
N MET A 178 -20.55 -9.45 4.87
CA MET A 178 -21.27 -10.73 4.74
C MET A 178 -22.60 -10.58 3.99
N ALA A 179 -23.32 -9.49 4.18
CA ALA A 179 -24.57 -9.20 3.46
C ALA A 179 -24.33 -8.96 1.95
N ALA A 180 -23.15 -8.51 1.56
CA ALA A 180 -22.77 -8.34 0.15
C ALA A 180 -22.45 -9.67 -0.56
N VAL A 181 -22.31 -10.78 0.16
CA VAL A 181 -21.98 -12.09 -0.43
C VAL A 181 -23.16 -12.65 -1.19
N HIS A 182 -22.94 -13.06 -2.43
CA HIS A 182 -23.93 -13.77 -3.24
C HIS A 182 -23.28 -14.96 -4.01
N PRO A 183 -24.06 -15.78 -4.74
CA PRO A 183 -23.57 -17.05 -5.31
C PRO A 183 -22.29 -16.97 -6.14
N ASN A 184 -22.06 -15.86 -6.84
CA ASN A 184 -20.92 -15.66 -7.72
C ASN A 184 -19.73 -14.97 -7.03
N THR A 185 -19.80 -14.69 -5.73
CA THR A 185 -18.69 -14.08 -4.99
C THR A 185 -17.49 -15.01 -4.98
N CYS A 186 -16.38 -14.56 -5.59
CA CYS A 186 -15.14 -15.34 -5.72
C CYS A 186 -13.98 -14.76 -4.92
N LEU A 187 -14.06 -13.47 -4.53
CA LEU A 187 -13.01 -12.79 -3.78
C LEU A 187 -13.59 -11.75 -2.81
N ILE A 188 -13.06 -11.73 -1.61
CA ILE A 188 -13.19 -10.61 -0.68
C ILE A 188 -11.78 -10.04 -0.44
N SER A 189 -11.59 -8.77 -0.76
CA SER A 189 -10.31 -8.06 -0.65
C SER A 189 -10.49 -6.80 0.19
N VAL A 190 -9.92 -6.78 1.40
CA VAL A 190 -9.98 -5.65 2.32
C VAL A 190 -8.58 -5.35 2.82
N MET A 191 -8.13 -4.10 2.71
CA MET A 191 -6.82 -3.68 3.23
C MET A 191 -6.73 -3.90 4.74
N LEU A 192 -5.53 -4.23 5.24
CA LEU A 192 -5.33 -4.48 6.68
C LEU A 192 -5.35 -3.18 7.48
N ALA A 193 -4.74 -2.12 6.94
CA ALA A 193 -4.74 -0.80 7.55
C ALA A 193 -4.81 0.30 6.49
N ASN A 194 -5.59 1.34 6.75
CA ASN A 194 -5.78 2.42 5.80
C ASN A 194 -4.55 3.35 5.73
N ASN A 195 -4.13 3.70 4.54
CA ASN A 195 -2.93 4.51 4.27
C ASN A 195 -3.08 6.02 4.59
N GLU A 196 -4.31 6.50 4.79
CA GLU A 196 -4.59 7.91 5.11
C GLU A 196 -4.96 8.10 6.57
N THR A 197 -5.91 7.32 7.08
CA THR A 197 -6.39 7.43 8.47
C THR A 197 -5.58 6.58 9.46
N GLY A 198 -4.90 5.54 8.97
CA GLY A 198 -4.22 4.56 9.82
C GLY A 198 -5.16 3.53 10.45
N VAL A 199 -6.47 3.61 10.26
CA VAL A 199 -7.45 2.70 10.87
C VAL A 199 -7.22 1.25 10.41
N ILE A 200 -7.23 0.33 11.37
CA ILE A 200 -7.04 -1.12 11.17
C ILE A 200 -8.40 -1.77 10.92
N MET A 201 -8.51 -2.53 9.84
CA MET A 201 -9.74 -3.18 9.40
C MET A 201 -9.94 -4.56 10.06
N PRO A 202 -11.19 -5.06 10.21
CA PRO A 202 -11.52 -6.31 10.90
C PRO A 202 -11.29 -7.55 10.02
N VAL A 203 -10.08 -7.66 9.40
CA VAL A 203 -9.76 -8.71 8.42
C VAL A 203 -9.90 -10.10 9.02
N GLN A 204 -9.42 -10.31 10.25
CA GLN A 204 -9.50 -11.61 10.93
C GLN A 204 -10.96 -12.06 11.11
N GLU A 205 -11.84 -11.17 11.58
CA GLU A 205 -13.26 -11.47 11.79
C GLU A 205 -13.98 -11.79 10.48
N ILE A 206 -13.70 -11.03 9.42
CA ILE A 206 -14.21 -11.31 8.06
C ILE A 206 -13.77 -12.70 7.62
N CYS A 207 -12.47 -13.01 7.74
CA CYS A 207 -11.92 -14.30 7.33
C CYS A 207 -12.55 -15.47 8.09
N GLN A 208 -12.77 -15.33 9.39
CA GLN A 208 -13.43 -16.36 10.22
C GLN A 208 -14.84 -16.65 9.71
N LYS A 209 -15.67 -15.62 9.48
CA LYS A 209 -17.04 -15.79 8.98
C LYS A 209 -17.08 -16.40 7.59
N VAL A 210 -16.23 -15.91 6.66
CA VAL A 210 -16.18 -16.44 5.29
C VAL A 210 -15.70 -17.90 5.27
N LYS A 211 -14.72 -18.26 6.10
CA LYS A 211 -14.29 -19.66 6.21
C LYS A 211 -15.40 -20.59 6.72
N MET A 212 -16.21 -20.11 7.67
CA MET A 212 -17.40 -20.85 8.11
C MET A 212 -18.41 -21.02 6.96
N LEU A 213 -18.66 -19.96 6.21
CA LEU A 213 -19.54 -19.99 5.03
C LEU A 213 -19.03 -20.97 3.96
N ASN A 214 -17.71 -20.92 3.64
CA ASN A 214 -17.07 -21.83 2.69
C ASN A 214 -17.21 -23.31 3.06
N LYS A 215 -17.25 -23.64 4.35
CA LYS A 215 -17.46 -25.03 4.84
C LYS A 215 -18.90 -25.53 4.76
N GLN A 216 -19.86 -24.61 4.78
CA GLN A 216 -21.29 -24.95 4.80
C GLN A 216 -21.91 -25.09 3.42
N GLN A 217 -21.24 -24.68 2.38
CA GLN A 217 -21.81 -24.57 1.04
C GLN A 217 -20.98 -25.35 0.03
N GLU A 218 -21.68 -26.16 -0.78
CA GLU A 218 -21.13 -26.85 -1.99
C GLU A 218 -21.01 -25.88 -3.17
N ARG A 219 -20.47 -24.70 -2.94
CA ARG A 219 -20.27 -23.71 -4.00
C ARG A 219 -18.81 -23.32 -4.14
N LEU A 220 -18.53 -22.47 -5.13
CA LEU A 220 -17.21 -21.86 -5.31
C LEU A 220 -16.71 -21.28 -3.99
N ARG A 221 -15.49 -21.68 -3.61
CA ARG A 221 -14.82 -21.12 -2.44
C ARG A 221 -14.53 -19.65 -2.65
N ILE A 222 -14.96 -18.81 -1.74
CA ILE A 222 -14.61 -17.40 -1.68
C ILE A 222 -13.16 -17.27 -1.21
N LEU A 223 -12.30 -16.64 -2.03
CA LEU A 223 -10.92 -16.35 -1.70
C LEU A 223 -10.82 -15.07 -0.86
N LEU A 224 -9.82 -15.03 0.04
CA LEU A 224 -9.62 -13.98 1.02
C LEU A 224 -8.27 -13.30 0.83
N HIS A 225 -8.29 -11.99 0.59
CA HIS A 225 -7.11 -11.16 0.37
C HIS A 225 -7.07 -9.98 1.31
N THR A 226 -5.86 -9.61 1.75
CA THR A 226 -5.60 -8.33 2.42
C THR A 226 -4.36 -7.64 1.86
N ASP A 227 -4.47 -6.33 1.59
CA ASP A 227 -3.32 -5.48 1.32
C ASP A 227 -2.73 -5.04 2.67
N ALA A 228 -1.57 -5.60 3.03
CA ALA A 228 -0.88 -5.31 4.29
C ALA A 228 0.24 -4.25 4.15
N ALA A 229 0.28 -3.51 3.04
CA ALA A 229 1.34 -2.54 2.76
C ALA A 229 1.59 -1.56 3.90
N GLN A 230 0.54 -1.08 4.56
CA GLN A 230 0.68 -0.12 5.65
C GLN A 230 0.87 -0.74 7.03
N ALA A 231 0.54 -2.02 7.21
CA ALA A 231 0.64 -2.71 8.49
C ALA A 231 2.05 -3.28 8.75
N LEU A 232 2.67 -3.86 7.72
CA LEU A 232 3.98 -4.50 7.83
C LEU A 232 5.06 -3.54 8.30
N GLY A 233 5.85 -3.98 9.29
CA GLY A 233 6.91 -3.20 9.92
C GLY A 233 6.45 -2.13 10.90
N LYS A 234 5.13 -2.05 11.18
CA LYS A 234 4.53 -1.10 12.12
C LYS A 234 3.74 -1.79 13.22
N ILE A 235 2.99 -2.85 12.88
CA ILE A 235 2.24 -3.69 13.82
C ILE A 235 2.54 -5.16 13.54
N HIS A 236 2.20 -6.02 14.50
CA HIS A 236 2.25 -7.47 14.31
C HIS A 236 1.27 -7.92 13.22
N VAL A 237 1.76 -8.74 12.30
CA VAL A 237 0.96 -9.33 11.21
C VAL A 237 1.32 -10.81 11.11
N ASP A 238 0.35 -11.68 11.38
CA ASP A 238 0.48 -13.13 11.25
C ASP A 238 -0.64 -13.69 10.37
N VAL A 239 -0.27 -14.33 9.26
CA VAL A 239 -1.22 -14.86 8.28
C VAL A 239 -2.05 -16.03 8.83
N GLN A 240 -1.55 -16.74 9.84
CA GLN A 240 -2.30 -17.82 10.49
C GLN A 240 -3.41 -17.24 11.36
N GLU A 241 -3.13 -16.17 12.11
CA GLU A 241 -4.12 -15.45 12.92
C GLU A 241 -5.16 -14.75 12.02
N LEU A 242 -4.72 -14.05 10.98
CA LEU A 242 -5.61 -13.38 10.04
C LEU A 242 -6.47 -14.37 9.25
N GLY A 243 -5.91 -15.51 8.91
CA GLY A 243 -6.62 -16.54 8.16
C GLY A 243 -6.86 -16.21 6.69
N VAL A 244 -6.07 -15.35 6.07
CA VAL A 244 -6.17 -14.97 4.66
C VAL A 244 -5.59 -16.04 3.72
N ASP A 245 -6.05 -16.04 2.46
CA ASP A 245 -5.47 -16.83 1.39
C ASP A 245 -4.31 -16.08 0.73
N PHE A 246 -4.40 -14.74 0.66
CA PHE A 246 -3.41 -13.87 0.06
C PHE A 246 -3.12 -12.67 0.96
N LEU A 247 -1.84 -12.26 1.03
CA LEU A 247 -1.42 -11.03 1.69
C LEU A 247 -0.37 -10.31 0.85
N THR A 248 -0.64 -9.04 0.53
CA THR A 248 0.28 -8.20 -0.25
C THR A 248 1.35 -7.57 0.63
N ILE A 249 2.62 -7.70 0.19
CA ILE A 249 3.83 -7.21 0.86
C ILE A 249 4.49 -6.15 -0.02
N VAL A 250 4.82 -4.98 0.56
CA VAL A 250 5.39 -3.85 -0.18
C VAL A 250 6.65 -3.33 0.51
N GLY A 251 7.82 -3.63 -0.02
CA GLY A 251 9.11 -3.40 0.63
C GLY A 251 9.37 -1.95 1.03
N HIS A 252 9.09 -0.99 0.13
CA HIS A 252 9.37 0.43 0.39
C HIS A 252 8.46 1.10 1.45
N LYS A 253 7.58 0.36 2.09
CA LYS A 253 6.74 0.82 3.20
C LYS A 253 7.30 0.45 4.58
N PHE A 254 8.31 -0.44 4.61
CA PHE A 254 8.97 -0.89 5.83
C PHE A 254 10.51 -0.91 5.69
N TYR A 255 11.07 0.15 5.08
CA TYR A 255 12.51 0.42 4.95
C TYR A 255 13.25 -0.56 4.02
N GLY A 256 12.51 -1.26 3.18
CA GLY A 256 13.00 -2.10 2.11
C GLY A 256 13.01 -1.40 0.75
N PRO A 257 13.57 -2.03 -0.28
CA PRO A 257 13.62 -1.49 -1.64
C PRO A 257 12.24 -1.54 -2.33
N ARG A 258 12.15 -0.90 -3.51
CA ARG A 258 10.95 -0.92 -4.37
C ARG A 258 10.79 -2.26 -5.05
N ILE A 259 10.39 -3.23 -4.29
CA ILE A 259 10.00 -4.57 -4.69
C ILE A 259 8.85 -5.01 -3.79
N GLY A 260 8.10 -6.03 -4.17
CA GLY A 260 7.05 -6.61 -3.37
C GLY A 260 7.09 -8.12 -3.34
N ALA A 261 6.18 -8.68 -2.59
CA ALA A 261 5.87 -10.10 -2.61
C ALA A 261 4.37 -10.30 -2.36
N LEU A 262 3.89 -11.46 -2.75
CA LEU A 262 2.57 -11.97 -2.40
C LEU A 262 2.77 -13.21 -1.52
N PHE A 263 2.22 -13.18 -0.31
CA PHE A 263 1.98 -14.40 0.44
C PHE A 263 0.75 -15.08 -0.15
N VAL A 264 0.84 -16.40 -0.36
CA VAL A 264 -0.24 -17.27 -0.84
C VAL A 264 -0.26 -18.51 0.02
N ASN A 265 -1.35 -18.79 0.70
CA ASN A 265 -1.45 -19.96 1.56
C ASN A 265 -1.46 -21.26 0.74
N GLY A 266 -0.34 -21.98 0.67
CA GLY A 266 -0.18 -23.20 -0.12
C GLY A 266 -0.47 -22.98 -1.61
N PRO A 267 0.37 -22.22 -2.34
CA PRO A 267 0.10 -21.83 -3.73
C PRO A 267 -0.04 -23.01 -4.67
N GLY A 268 -1.14 -23.03 -5.43
CA GLY A 268 -1.45 -24.08 -6.40
C GLY A 268 -1.98 -25.39 -5.81
N THR A 269 -1.99 -25.53 -4.48
CA THR A 269 -2.55 -26.69 -3.75
C THR A 269 -3.75 -26.30 -2.91
N GLU A 270 -3.54 -25.54 -1.84
CA GLU A 270 -4.60 -25.05 -0.95
C GLU A 270 -5.30 -23.82 -1.54
N THR A 271 -4.53 -22.90 -2.12
CA THR A 271 -5.02 -21.68 -2.72
C THR A 271 -4.64 -21.62 -4.19
N PRO A 272 -5.59 -21.40 -5.11
CA PRO A 272 -5.26 -21.25 -6.53
C PRO A 272 -4.36 -20.03 -6.74
N LEU A 273 -3.43 -20.15 -7.70
CA LEU A 273 -2.61 -19.03 -8.16
C LEU A 273 -2.36 -19.20 -9.67
N TYR A 274 -2.75 -18.19 -10.45
CA TYR A 274 -2.60 -18.21 -11.91
C TYR A 274 -1.70 -17.07 -12.37
N PRO A 275 -0.66 -17.36 -13.19
CA PRO A 275 0.26 -16.32 -13.63
C PRO A 275 -0.44 -15.29 -14.54
N MET A 276 -0.11 -14.02 -14.37
CA MET A 276 -0.44 -12.95 -15.32
C MET A 276 0.60 -12.82 -16.43
N LEU A 277 1.84 -13.20 -16.15
CA LEU A 277 2.98 -13.17 -17.08
C LEU A 277 3.34 -14.58 -17.48
N PHE A 278 3.81 -14.77 -18.72
CA PHE A 278 4.24 -16.03 -19.24
C PHE A 278 5.70 -15.96 -19.68
N GLY A 279 6.50 -16.99 -19.35
CA GLY A 279 7.95 -16.98 -19.61
C GLY A 279 8.63 -18.24 -19.09
N GLY A 280 9.85 -18.13 -18.57
CA GLY A 280 10.58 -19.23 -17.95
C GLY A 280 9.94 -19.67 -16.62
N GLY A 281 10.47 -20.70 -15.99
CA GLY A 281 9.88 -21.34 -14.80
C GLY A 281 10.12 -20.63 -13.46
N GLN A 282 10.51 -19.35 -13.46
CA GLN A 282 10.81 -18.60 -12.24
C GLN A 282 9.58 -18.51 -11.32
N GLU A 283 9.83 -18.35 -10.03
CA GLU A 283 8.80 -18.35 -8.99
C GLU A 283 7.80 -19.53 -9.17
N ARG A 284 8.32 -20.72 -9.51
CA ARG A 284 7.51 -21.94 -9.69
C ARG A 284 6.41 -21.80 -10.74
N ASN A 285 6.65 -21.04 -11.79
CA ASN A 285 5.72 -20.65 -12.86
C ASN A 285 4.60 -19.69 -12.42
N PHE A 286 4.55 -19.24 -11.18
CA PHE A 286 3.53 -18.29 -10.73
C PHE A 286 3.86 -16.84 -11.15
N ARG A 287 5.16 -16.53 -11.24
CA ARG A 287 5.64 -15.21 -11.69
C ARG A 287 6.94 -15.35 -12.47
N PRO A 288 6.87 -15.71 -13.77
CA PRO A 288 8.03 -15.80 -14.66
C PRO A 288 8.77 -14.46 -14.83
N GLY A 289 10.02 -14.56 -15.22
CA GLY A 289 10.97 -13.45 -15.40
C GLY A 289 12.14 -13.58 -14.43
N THR A 290 13.37 -13.41 -14.93
CA THR A 290 14.60 -13.52 -14.12
C THR A 290 14.47 -12.65 -12.86
N GLU A 291 14.72 -13.25 -11.72
CA GLU A 291 14.52 -12.66 -10.40
C GLU A 291 15.49 -11.50 -10.16
N ASN A 292 15.00 -10.43 -9.58
CA ASN A 292 15.81 -9.27 -9.19
C ASN A 292 16.54 -9.56 -7.88
N THR A 293 17.60 -10.38 -7.94
CA THR A 293 18.35 -10.84 -6.77
C THR A 293 18.74 -9.73 -5.80
N PRO A 294 19.29 -8.59 -6.24
CA PRO A 294 19.68 -7.52 -5.30
C PRO A 294 18.50 -6.92 -4.55
N MET A 295 17.37 -6.67 -5.23
CA MET A 295 16.20 -6.10 -4.57
C MET A 295 15.53 -7.14 -3.66
N ILE A 296 15.55 -8.42 -4.02
CA ILE A 296 15.08 -9.52 -3.18
C ILE A 296 15.95 -9.63 -1.92
N ALA A 297 17.28 -9.52 -2.03
CA ALA A 297 18.20 -9.49 -0.89
C ALA A 297 17.85 -8.34 0.08
N GLY A 298 17.64 -7.14 -0.45
CA GLY A 298 17.23 -5.99 0.34
C GLY A 298 15.87 -6.19 1.03
N LEU A 299 14.87 -6.77 0.33
CA LEU A 299 13.57 -7.08 0.93
C LEU A 299 13.70 -8.11 2.07
N GLY A 300 14.52 -9.15 1.85
CA GLY A 300 14.80 -10.17 2.87
C GLY A 300 15.48 -9.57 4.10
N LYS A 301 16.45 -8.66 3.94
CA LYS A 301 17.09 -7.95 5.04
C LYS A 301 16.11 -7.02 5.78
N ALA A 302 15.28 -6.27 5.07
CA ALA A 302 14.25 -5.44 5.70
C ALA A 302 13.26 -6.28 6.53
N ALA A 303 12.84 -7.44 6.02
CA ALA A 303 11.97 -8.36 6.73
C ALA A 303 12.64 -8.97 7.98
N GLU A 304 13.93 -9.30 7.92
CA GLU A 304 14.72 -9.77 9.06
C GLU A 304 14.77 -8.70 10.18
N LEU A 305 15.04 -7.44 9.81
CA LEU A 305 15.06 -6.32 10.76
C LEU A 305 13.70 -6.10 11.42
N VAL A 306 12.61 -6.21 10.66
CA VAL A 306 11.24 -6.13 11.21
C VAL A 306 11.02 -7.26 12.21
N THR A 307 11.30 -8.51 11.84
CA THR A 307 11.11 -9.67 12.71
C THR A 307 11.85 -9.53 14.04
N SER A 308 13.06 -8.97 14.01
CA SER A 308 13.91 -8.83 15.19
C SER A 308 13.56 -7.66 16.09
N ASN A 309 12.98 -6.58 15.54
CA ASN A 309 12.88 -5.30 16.24
C ASN A 309 11.47 -4.71 16.30
N LEU A 310 10.44 -5.40 15.79
CA LEU A 310 9.09 -4.83 15.65
C LEU A 310 8.54 -4.21 16.94
N PRO A 311 8.65 -4.83 18.13
CA PRO A 311 8.13 -4.22 19.37
C PRO A 311 8.79 -2.86 19.67
N HIS A 312 10.09 -2.74 19.43
CA HIS A 312 10.82 -1.50 19.62
C HIS A 312 10.38 -0.43 18.60
N TYR A 313 10.26 -0.81 17.33
CA TYR A 313 9.82 0.10 16.27
C TYR A 313 8.41 0.61 16.51
N GLN A 314 7.48 -0.28 16.87
CA GLN A 314 6.10 0.05 17.18
C GLN A 314 6.01 1.02 18.35
N SER A 315 6.63 0.69 19.48
CA SER A 315 6.61 1.52 20.69
C SER A 315 7.24 2.91 20.44
N HIS A 316 8.35 2.97 19.70
CA HIS A 316 8.96 4.26 19.34
C HIS A 316 8.01 5.13 18.51
N MET A 317 7.44 4.58 17.43
CA MET A 317 6.52 5.34 16.57
C MET A 317 5.27 5.78 17.32
N GLU A 318 4.72 4.94 18.21
CA GLU A 318 3.57 5.27 19.05
C GLU A 318 3.87 6.43 19.98
N ASN A 319 4.97 6.38 20.74
CA ASN A 319 5.39 7.46 21.63
C ASN A 319 5.64 8.79 20.90
N VAL A 320 6.22 8.75 19.70
CA VAL A 320 6.49 9.96 18.90
C VAL A 320 5.18 10.51 18.30
N LYS A 321 4.27 9.64 17.83
CA LYS A 321 2.96 10.05 17.33
C LYS A 321 2.11 10.69 18.43
N GLU A 322 2.04 10.07 19.61
CA GLU A 322 1.32 10.64 20.76
C GLU A 322 1.86 12.03 21.12
N TYR A 323 3.18 12.16 21.21
CA TYR A 323 3.82 13.45 21.45
C TYR A 323 3.48 14.48 20.36
N LEU A 324 3.48 14.10 19.09
CA LEU A 324 3.09 14.96 17.98
C LEU A 324 1.63 15.45 18.13
N GLU A 325 0.71 14.56 18.45
CA GLU A 325 -0.71 14.89 18.63
C GLU A 325 -0.92 15.81 19.85
N GLU A 326 -0.21 15.58 20.97
CA GLU A 326 -0.22 16.47 22.14
C GLU A 326 0.28 17.88 21.81
N GLN A 327 1.42 18.00 21.09
CA GLN A 327 1.98 19.29 20.69
C GLN A 327 1.04 20.05 19.71
N LEU A 328 0.47 19.35 18.73
CA LEU A 328 -0.49 19.91 17.81
C LEU A 328 -1.75 20.42 18.54
N GLN A 329 -2.29 19.63 19.48
CA GLN A 329 -3.45 20.01 20.30
C GLN A 329 -3.13 21.24 21.18
N SER A 330 -1.94 21.28 21.77
CA SER A 330 -1.50 22.40 22.61
C SER A 330 -1.41 23.73 21.84
N VAL A 331 -0.86 23.68 20.60
CA VAL A 331 -0.64 24.86 19.76
C VAL A 331 -1.92 25.31 19.07
N PHE A 332 -2.69 24.40 18.47
CA PHE A 332 -3.84 24.77 17.65
C PHE A 332 -5.18 24.74 18.40
N LYS A 333 -5.25 24.08 19.56
CA LYS A 333 -6.43 24.02 20.44
C LYS A 333 -7.70 23.62 19.66
N ASP A 334 -8.71 24.48 19.66
CA ASP A 334 -9.99 24.25 18.97
C ASP A 334 -9.90 24.36 17.43
N LYS A 335 -8.75 24.78 16.90
CA LYS A 335 -8.52 24.85 15.46
C LYS A 335 -8.00 23.55 14.86
N ILE A 336 -7.77 22.49 15.64
CA ILE A 336 -7.32 21.20 15.10
C ILE A 336 -8.43 20.14 15.20
N HIS A 337 -8.52 19.33 14.15
CA HIS A 337 -9.39 18.16 14.11
C HIS A 337 -8.56 16.93 13.72
N PHE A 338 -8.63 15.88 14.52
CA PHE A 338 -7.93 14.62 14.28
C PHE A 338 -8.80 13.68 13.44
N ASN A 339 -8.49 13.55 12.16
CA ASN A 339 -9.22 12.70 11.21
C ASN A 339 -8.90 11.20 11.37
N SER A 340 -7.97 10.86 12.26
CA SER A 340 -7.58 9.47 12.58
C SER A 340 -8.20 8.95 13.89
N HIS A 341 -8.93 9.81 14.63
CA HIS A 341 -9.53 9.43 15.91
C HIS A 341 -10.96 8.96 15.72
N TYR A 342 -11.17 7.67 15.83
CA TYR A 342 -12.48 7.05 15.75
C TYR A 342 -12.74 6.17 16.98
N PRO A 343 -13.95 6.22 17.57
CA PRO A 343 -14.31 5.34 18.67
C PRO A 343 -14.13 3.87 18.29
N ASP A 344 -13.62 3.07 19.22
CA ASP A 344 -13.50 1.61 19.11
C ASP A 344 -12.67 1.14 17.89
N SER A 345 -11.82 2.01 17.34
CA SER A 345 -10.96 1.68 16.20
C SER A 345 -9.49 1.78 16.56
N ALA A 346 -8.77 0.68 16.42
CA ALA A 346 -7.31 0.69 16.50
C ALA A 346 -6.73 1.39 15.25
N VAL A 347 -5.64 2.12 15.46
CA VAL A 347 -4.93 2.85 14.41
C VAL A 347 -3.45 2.49 14.40
N LEU A 348 -2.80 2.68 13.27
CA LEU A 348 -1.35 2.49 13.13
C LEU A 348 -0.58 3.38 14.11
N PRO A 349 0.53 2.90 14.68
CA PRO A 349 1.32 3.63 15.66
C PRO A 349 2.07 4.84 15.09
N ASN A 350 2.10 4.99 13.77
CA ASN A 350 2.89 6.02 13.09
C ASN A 350 2.05 7.06 12.33
N THR A 351 0.73 6.92 12.25
CA THR A 351 -0.11 7.71 11.34
C THR A 351 -1.01 8.65 12.11
N SER A 352 -0.90 9.94 11.83
CA SER A 352 -1.83 10.97 12.28
C SER A 352 -2.34 11.75 11.06
N ASN A 353 -3.65 11.78 10.85
CA ASN A 353 -4.28 12.61 9.84
C ASN A 353 -5.03 13.72 10.57
N VAL A 354 -4.68 14.97 10.29
CA VAL A 354 -5.19 16.14 11.02
C VAL A 354 -5.65 17.22 10.06
N SER A 355 -6.62 18.02 10.46
CA SER A 355 -7.03 19.22 9.72
C SER A 355 -6.90 20.44 10.59
N ILE A 356 -6.20 21.47 10.10
CA ILE A 356 -6.16 22.77 10.76
C ILE A 356 -7.32 23.60 10.22
N LEU A 357 -8.27 23.95 11.10
CA LEU A 357 -9.53 24.57 10.72
C LEU A 357 -9.37 26.06 10.40
N GLY A 358 -9.83 26.46 9.23
CA GLY A 358 -9.79 27.85 8.77
C GLY A 358 -10.02 27.94 7.25
N PRO A 359 -10.57 29.09 6.75
CA PRO A 359 -11.00 29.21 5.35
C PRO A 359 -9.85 29.20 4.34
N ALA A 360 -8.62 29.52 4.73
CA ALA A 360 -7.45 29.61 3.84
C ALA A 360 -6.40 28.52 4.12
N LEU A 361 -6.74 27.51 4.90
CA LEU A 361 -5.80 26.52 5.44
C LEU A 361 -5.93 25.17 4.75
N GLN A 362 -6.24 25.16 3.43
CA GLN A 362 -6.21 23.92 2.66
C GLN A 362 -4.85 23.24 2.83
N GLY A 363 -4.85 21.91 3.06
CA GLY A 363 -3.65 21.15 3.38
C GLY A 363 -2.49 21.38 2.41
N TRP A 364 -2.76 21.36 1.09
CA TRP A 364 -1.76 21.63 0.07
C TRP A 364 -1.17 23.06 0.17
N ARG A 365 -1.99 24.04 0.57
CA ARG A 365 -1.59 25.44 0.73
C ARG A 365 -0.66 25.60 1.94
N VAL A 366 -0.99 24.93 3.04
CA VAL A 366 -0.16 24.90 4.25
C VAL A 366 1.19 24.26 3.90
N LEU A 367 1.19 23.02 3.34
CA LEU A 367 2.44 22.32 3.00
C LEU A 367 3.31 23.10 2.01
N SER A 368 2.72 23.81 1.04
CA SER A 368 3.48 24.62 0.07
C SER A 368 4.21 25.81 0.71
N ARG A 369 3.89 26.16 1.95
CA ARG A 369 4.48 27.28 2.70
C ARG A 369 5.33 26.84 3.88
N CYS A 370 5.22 25.59 4.30
CA CYS A 370 6.11 25.03 5.30
C CYS A 370 7.56 25.04 4.80
N ARG A 371 8.48 25.37 5.69
CA ARG A 371 9.92 25.49 5.38
C ARG A 371 10.68 24.23 5.71
N ARG A 372 10.24 23.49 6.74
CA ARG A 372 10.91 22.31 7.28
C ARG A 372 10.12 21.03 7.02
N LEU A 373 8.81 21.07 7.18
CA LEU A 373 7.96 19.87 7.08
C LEU A 373 7.86 19.34 5.65
N LEU A 374 8.13 18.04 5.50
CA LEU A 374 7.82 17.24 4.29
C LEU A 374 6.74 16.21 4.66
N ALA A 375 5.51 16.46 4.23
CA ALA A 375 4.33 15.60 4.47
C ALA A 375 3.40 15.61 3.27
N SER A 376 2.27 14.92 3.33
CA SER A 376 1.27 14.87 2.26
C SER A 376 -0.14 15.23 2.75
N VAL A 377 -1.03 15.51 1.81
CA VAL A 377 -2.46 15.81 2.08
C VAL A 377 -3.34 14.55 2.03
N GLY A 378 -2.77 13.39 1.72
CA GLY A 378 -3.48 12.13 1.55
C GLY A 378 -2.62 11.13 0.77
N ALA A 379 -3.19 10.35 -0.14
CA ALA A 379 -2.41 9.48 -1.01
C ALA A 379 -1.56 10.31 -1.98
N ALA A 380 -0.26 10.01 -2.08
CA ALA A 380 0.70 10.71 -2.94
C ALA A 380 0.31 10.72 -4.43
N CYS A 381 -0.56 9.80 -4.86
CA CYS A 381 -1.03 9.67 -6.25
C CYS A 381 -2.02 10.77 -6.69
N HIS A 382 -2.56 11.58 -5.78
CA HIS A 382 -3.62 12.57 -6.08
C HIS A 382 -3.10 14.00 -6.29
N THR A 383 -1.79 14.21 -6.34
CA THR A 383 -1.17 15.56 -6.50
C THR A 383 -1.49 16.26 -7.82
N ALA A 384 -1.94 15.55 -8.85
CA ALA A 384 -2.28 16.15 -10.15
C ALA A 384 -3.67 16.86 -10.16
N SER A 385 -4.56 16.60 -9.20
CA SER A 385 -5.92 17.16 -9.12
C SER A 385 -6.09 18.25 -8.06
N GLY A 386 -5.04 18.71 -7.43
CA GLY A 386 -4.75 19.94 -6.67
C GLY A 386 -5.74 20.47 -5.64
N ASN A 387 -7.02 20.16 -5.66
CA ASN A 387 -8.00 20.88 -4.85
C ASN A 387 -9.21 20.06 -4.36
N ARG A 388 -9.18 18.73 -4.53
CA ARG A 388 -10.30 17.90 -4.07
C ARG A 388 -9.99 17.26 -2.72
N PRO A 389 -10.93 17.32 -1.75
CA PRO A 389 -10.82 16.57 -0.50
C PRO A 389 -10.62 15.07 -0.76
N SER A 390 -9.89 14.39 0.11
CA SER A 390 -9.70 12.93 0.02
C SER A 390 -11.04 12.20 0.04
N HIS A 391 -11.27 11.32 -0.94
CA HIS A 391 -12.47 10.48 -0.97
C HIS A 391 -12.51 9.51 0.23
N VAL A 392 -11.34 9.11 0.76
CA VAL A 392 -11.22 8.28 1.97
C VAL A 392 -11.79 9.01 3.17
N LEU A 393 -11.35 10.25 3.42
CA LEU A 393 -11.85 11.05 4.53
C LEU A 393 -13.35 11.34 4.41
N LEU A 394 -13.84 11.65 3.19
CA LEU A 394 -15.27 11.82 2.94
C LEU A 394 -16.06 10.53 3.21
N SER A 395 -15.54 9.39 2.81
CA SER A 395 -16.14 8.07 3.08
C SER A 395 -16.21 7.77 4.59
N CYS A 396 -15.18 8.20 5.34
CA CYS A 396 -15.14 8.09 6.81
C CYS A 396 -16.03 9.12 7.52
N GLY A 397 -16.77 9.98 6.80
CA GLY A 397 -17.71 10.93 7.38
C GLY A 397 -17.11 12.30 7.75
N VAL A 398 -15.83 12.55 7.43
CA VAL A 398 -15.21 13.86 7.64
C VAL A 398 -15.87 14.88 6.71
N ALA A 399 -16.32 16.03 7.27
CA ALA A 399 -16.94 17.09 6.49
C ALA A 399 -16.00 17.62 5.40
N SER A 400 -16.53 17.91 4.21
CA SER A 400 -15.72 18.32 3.05
C SER A 400 -14.80 19.51 3.33
N ALA A 401 -15.27 20.51 4.08
CA ALA A 401 -14.47 21.67 4.48
C ALA A 401 -13.29 21.30 5.41
N VAL A 402 -13.48 20.31 6.29
CA VAL A 402 -12.45 19.79 7.18
C VAL A 402 -11.47 18.94 6.36
N ALA A 403 -11.97 18.01 5.53
CA ALA A 403 -11.16 17.15 4.69
C ALA A 403 -10.28 17.90 3.67
N ALA A 404 -10.72 19.10 3.22
CA ALA A 404 -9.92 19.97 2.34
C ALA A 404 -8.67 20.52 3.03
N ASN A 405 -8.68 20.63 4.36
CA ASN A 405 -7.57 21.11 5.17
C ASN A 405 -6.68 19.98 5.71
N ALA A 406 -6.93 18.74 5.31
CA ALA A 406 -6.24 17.60 5.87
C ALA A 406 -4.74 17.59 5.53
N LEU A 407 -3.97 17.18 6.53
CA LEU A 407 -2.54 16.88 6.47
C LEU A 407 -2.36 15.45 6.99
N ARG A 408 -1.69 14.60 6.22
CA ARG A 408 -1.26 13.29 6.72
C ARG A 408 0.18 13.40 7.21
N LEU A 409 0.37 13.24 8.50
CA LEU A 409 1.65 13.22 9.18
C LEU A 409 1.95 11.76 9.56
N SER A 410 3.02 11.21 9.04
CA SER A 410 3.42 9.85 9.39
C SER A 410 4.87 9.84 9.84
N VAL A 411 5.08 9.46 11.10
CA VAL A 411 6.41 9.37 11.72
C VAL A 411 7.09 8.07 11.35
N GLY A 412 8.42 8.05 11.48
CA GLY A 412 9.25 6.89 11.19
C GLY A 412 10.12 6.47 12.36
N ARG A 413 10.95 5.44 12.13
CA ARG A 413 11.86 4.87 13.12
C ARG A 413 12.93 5.86 13.61
N GLY A 414 13.28 6.86 12.81
CA GLY A 414 14.28 7.88 13.14
C GLY A 414 13.69 9.24 13.50
N THR A 415 12.35 9.39 13.55
CA THR A 415 11.73 10.65 13.93
C THR A 415 11.92 10.88 15.43
N SER A 416 12.44 12.06 15.81
CA SER A 416 12.67 12.44 17.21
C SER A 416 11.60 13.40 17.74
N LYS A 417 11.59 13.66 19.06
CA LYS A 417 10.72 14.68 19.66
C LYS A 417 11.14 16.09 19.25
N GLU A 418 12.42 16.31 19.05
CA GLU A 418 12.98 17.55 18.54
C GLU A 418 12.52 17.85 17.11
N ASP A 419 12.40 16.80 16.27
CA ASP A 419 11.79 16.92 14.94
C ASP A 419 10.31 17.33 15.04
N VAL A 420 9.58 16.74 15.98
CA VAL A 420 8.17 17.07 16.24
C VAL A 420 8.02 18.54 16.63
N ASP A 421 8.81 19.02 17.60
CA ASP A 421 8.79 20.40 18.07
C ASP A 421 9.02 21.38 16.93
N ALA A 422 10.02 21.09 16.09
CA ALA A 422 10.37 21.91 14.95
C ALA A 422 9.30 21.91 13.84
N VAL A 423 8.61 20.79 13.63
CA VAL A 423 7.50 20.68 12.68
C VAL A 423 6.26 21.42 13.17
N VAL A 424 5.94 21.31 14.46
CA VAL A 424 4.80 22.01 15.04
C VAL A 424 5.02 23.52 15.02
N GLU A 425 6.26 23.99 15.26
CA GLU A 425 6.63 25.39 15.12
C GLU A 425 6.48 25.88 13.66
N ASP A 426 6.98 25.11 12.68
CA ASP A 426 6.89 25.44 11.25
C ASP A 426 5.40 25.52 10.80
N LEU A 427 4.56 24.62 11.28
CA LEU A 427 3.11 24.62 11.03
C LEU A 427 2.45 25.86 11.66
N ARG A 428 2.77 26.19 12.92
CA ARG A 428 2.25 27.37 13.61
C ARG A 428 2.57 28.66 12.84
N ASP A 429 3.83 28.85 12.49
CA ASP A 429 4.30 30.05 11.79
C ASP A 429 3.67 30.15 10.40
N THR A 430 3.55 29.01 9.70
CA THR A 430 2.90 28.93 8.38
C THR A 430 1.41 29.30 8.45
N VAL A 431 0.68 28.78 9.44
CA VAL A 431 -0.74 29.09 9.64
C VAL A 431 -0.94 30.56 9.95
N GLN A 432 -0.15 31.15 10.87
CA GLN A 432 -0.19 32.58 11.18
C GLN A 432 0.06 33.45 9.93
N LEU A 433 1.06 33.08 9.10
CA LEU A 433 1.35 33.78 7.86
C LEU A 433 0.18 33.72 6.86
N LEU A 434 -0.51 32.60 6.77
CA LEU A 434 -1.65 32.42 5.86
C LEU A 434 -2.89 33.15 6.35
N GLU A 435 -3.12 33.21 7.67
CA GLU A 435 -4.25 33.98 8.27
C GLU A 435 -4.06 35.48 8.15
N LEU A 436 -2.84 36.03 8.24
CA LEU A 436 -2.54 37.45 8.08
C LEU A 436 -2.71 37.97 6.64
N LYS A 437 -2.67 37.08 5.64
CA LYS A 437 -2.77 37.45 4.22
C LYS A 437 -4.19 37.34 3.64
N ASN A 438 -5.16 36.95 4.45
CA ASN A 438 -6.58 36.90 4.11
C ASN A 438 -7.39 37.90 4.94
#